data_2d3bbbd1d5574cfcff434045e5db2a8c
#
_entry.id   2d3bbbd1d5574cfcff434045e5db2a8c
#
_cell.length_a   1.000
_cell.length_b   1.000
_cell.length_c   1.000
_cell.angle_alpha   90.00
_cell.angle_beta   90.00
_cell.angle_gamma   90.00
#
_symmetry.space_group_name_H-M   'P 1'
#
loop_
_entity.id
_entity.type
_entity.pdbx_description
1 polymer ?
#
loop_
_entity_poly.entity_id
_entity_poly.type
_entity_poly.pdbx_seq_one_letter_code
_entity_poly.pdbx_strand_id
1 'polypeptide(L)'
;MQTDTTDRRETCWNRAGSGGEQRQKVGLLVEGGGMKCAYSAGVLDAFLDEGIAFDYCAGVSAGAANLVSYLAGQRDRNRRYYCIYVKDPRYLSTRNFIKTGSLFGLQYIYGDMTNEGGEDPLDFDALMANPSELVFPATDAATGKARYFTKRDLRRNHYEPIMASCALPVMCRPVEINGRYYFDGGVSDSLPLKKMVKDGCTKIVALFSKPDGFLMKPQGHRRIYTAALSRRFPNTVEALNHRHEQYNRSMKRIRRMEQEGRALTFAPSGEIRIKTSTRDPAVMQQLYDNGVRDARERMKELKDFLQK
;
A
#
# COMPACT_ATOMS: atom_id res chain seq x y z
N MET A 1 -14.58 -34.71 -15.35
CA MET A 1 -13.58 -34.75 -14.29
C MET A 1 -13.44 -33.33 -13.75
N GLN A 2 -14.26 -32.98 -12.76
CA GLN A 2 -14.17 -31.71 -12.01
C GLN A 2 -13.15 -31.93 -10.91
N THR A 3 -12.00 -31.27 -11.00
CA THR A 3 -11.01 -31.29 -9.94
C THR A 3 -11.39 -30.23 -8.89
N ASP A 4 -11.61 -30.73 -7.71
CA ASP A 4 -11.92 -30.02 -6.48
C ASP A 4 -10.86 -28.98 -6.12
N THR A 5 -11.20 -27.70 -6.27
CA THR A 5 -10.33 -26.55 -5.94
C THR A 5 -10.63 -25.96 -4.55
N THR A 6 -11.53 -26.61 -3.78
CA THR A 6 -12.01 -26.08 -2.50
C THR A 6 -11.08 -26.38 -1.31
N ASP A 7 -10.20 -27.36 -1.42
CA ASP A 7 -9.42 -27.91 -0.28
C ASP A 7 -8.12 -27.14 0.04
N ARG A 8 -7.64 -26.28 -0.86
CA ARG A 8 -6.39 -25.51 -0.59
C ARG A 8 -6.60 -24.20 0.18
N ARG A 9 -7.83 -23.72 0.31
CA ARG A 9 -8.12 -22.45 0.98
C ARG A 9 -8.31 -22.58 2.50
N GLU A 10 -8.68 -23.74 3.00
CA GLU A 10 -8.96 -23.96 4.44
C GLU A 10 -7.70 -24.18 5.29
N THR A 11 -6.58 -24.62 4.73
CA THR A 11 -5.40 -25.03 5.49
C THR A 11 -4.49 -23.90 5.96
N CYS A 12 -4.57 -22.68 5.38
CA CYS A 12 -3.71 -21.55 5.75
C CYS A 12 -4.20 -20.75 6.96
N TRP A 13 -5.49 -20.79 7.28
CA TRP A 13 -6.09 -19.91 8.30
C TRP A 13 -6.30 -20.55 9.68
N ASN A 14 -6.17 -21.89 9.79
CA ASN A 14 -6.38 -22.64 11.04
C ASN A 14 -5.07 -22.79 11.85
N ARG A 15 -4.44 -21.69 12.27
CA ARG A 15 -3.43 -21.71 13.35
C ARG A 15 -4.04 -21.35 14.70
N ALA A 16 -4.94 -22.19 15.21
CA ALA A 16 -5.32 -22.19 16.62
C ALA A 16 -4.40 -23.17 17.37
N GLY A 17 -3.28 -22.65 17.92
CA GLY A 17 -2.36 -23.40 18.80
C GLY A 17 -2.63 -23.07 20.26
N SER A 18 -2.97 -24.07 21.05
CA SER A 18 -3.06 -24.06 22.49
C SER A 18 -1.66 -24.00 23.12
N GLY A 19 -1.41 -22.98 23.96
CA GLY A 19 -0.18 -22.90 24.76
C GLY A 19 0.12 -21.47 25.20
N GLY A 20 0.35 -21.22 26.48
CA GLY A 20 0.47 -19.92 27.13
C GLY A 20 1.70 -19.06 26.81
N GLU A 21 2.26 -19.14 25.59
CA GLU A 21 3.18 -18.15 25.05
C GLU A 21 2.38 -17.08 24.32
N GLN A 22 2.63 -15.81 24.63
CA GLN A 22 2.01 -14.70 23.92
C GLN A 22 2.28 -14.86 22.41
N ARG A 23 1.25 -15.27 21.64
CA ARG A 23 1.35 -15.46 20.20
C ARG A 23 1.94 -14.20 19.57
N GLN A 24 3.05 -14.35 18.87
CA GLN A 24 3.68 -13.24 18.17
C GLN A 24 2.77 -12.72 17.06
N LYS A 25 2.42 -11.44 17.13
CA LYS A 25 1.65 -10.76 16.07
C LYS A 25 2.60 -10.29 14.98
N VAL A 26 2.53 -10.92 13.81
CA VAL A 26 3.37 -10.55 12.66
C VAL A 26 2.61 -9.60 11.74
N GLY A 27 3.18 -8.43 11.49
CA GLY A 27 2.62 -7.42 10.61
C GLY A 27 3.31 -7.35 9.25
N LEU A 28 2.52 -7.13 8.20
CA LEU A 28 3.00 -6.77 6.86
C LEU A 28 2.85 -5.27 6.64
N LEU A 29 3.95 -4.57 6.36
CA LEU A 29 3.98 -3.16 6.01
C LEU A 29 4.24 -3.01 4.52
N VAL A 30 3.37 -2.30 3.78
CA VAL A 30 3.55 -2.02 2.35
C VAL A 30 3.65 -0.51 2.12
N GLU A 31 4.85 -0.08 1.73
CA GLU A 31 5.13 1.32 1.45
C GLU A 31 4.36 1.82 0.23
N GLY A 32 3.96 3.09 0.25
CA GLY A 32 3.41 3.78 -0.90
C GLY A 32 4.47 4.24 -1.89
N GLY A 33 4.04 4.58 -3.11
CA GLY A 33 4.99 5.03 -4.14
C GLY A 33 4.39 5.23 -5.53
N GLY A 34 3.05 5.19 -5.65
CA GLY A 34 2.36 5.21 -6.94
C GLY A 34 2.82 4.03 -7.79
N MET A 35 3.24 4.29 -9.03
CA MET A 35 3.62 3.24 -9.98
C MET A 35 4.84 2.39 -9.54
N LYS A 36 5.65 2.87 -8.59
CA LYS A 36 6.76 2.09 -8.00
C LYS A 36 6.27 0.85 -7.23
N CYS A 37 5.02 0.86 -6.78
CA CYS A 37 4.42 -0.26 -6.06
C CYS A 37 4.09 -1.47 -6.94
N ALA A 38 4.40 -1.44 -8.25
CA ALA A 38 4.40 -2.64 -9.08
C ALA A 38 5.36 -3.72 -8.53
N TYR A 39 6.49 -3.32 -7.92
CA TYR A 39 7.38 -4.24 -7.22
C TYR A 39 6.66 -4.97 -6.08
N SER A 40 6.05 -4.22 -5.16
CA SER A 40 5.33 -4.84 -4.04
C SER A 40 4.11 -5.65 -4.51
N ALA A 41 3.50 -5.31 -5.65
CA ALA A 41 2.45 -6.13 -6.25
C ALA A 41 2.98 -7.53 -6.63
N GLY A 42 4.18 -7.60 -7.24
CA GLY A 42 4.83 -8.88 -7.57
C GLY A 42 5.19 -9.69 -6.32
N VAL A 43 5.72 -9.05 -5.28
CA VAL A 43 6.00 -9.72 -3.99
C VAL A 43 4.72 -10.29 -3.38
N LEU A 44 3.63 -9.51 -3.35
CA LEU A 44 2.35 -9.94 -2.78
C LEU A 44 1.73 -11.10 -3.56
N ASP A 45 1.84 -11.12 -4.90
CA ASP A 45 1.35 -12.24 -5.70
C ASP A 45 2.17 -13.52 -5.46
N ALA A 46 3.50 -13.41 -5.27
CA ALA A 46 4.32 -14.54 -4.85
C ALA A 46 3.96 -15.03 -3.43
N PHE A 47 3.55 -14.12 -2.54
CA PHE A 47 3.05 -14.51 -1.21
C PHE A 47 1.72 -15.24 -1.30
N LEU A 48 0.81 -14.83 -2.21
CA LEU A 48 -0.44 -15.55 -2.46
C LEU A 48 -0.17 -16.95 -3.03
N ASP A 49 0.76 -17.08 -3.99
CA ASP A 49 1.14 -18.38 -4.59
C ASP A 49 1.62 -19.39 -3.52
N GLU A 50 2.24 -18.89 -2.45
CA GLU A 50 2.80 -19.70 -1.35
C GLU A 50 1.91 -19.75 -0.09
N GLY A 51 0.71 -19.17 -0.15
CA GLY A 51 -0.23 -19.14 0.96
C GLY A 51 0.27 -18.38 2.20
N ILE A 52 1.15 -17.40 2.01
CA ILE A 52 1.65 -16.57 3.11
C ILE A 52 0.54 -15.64 3.60
N ALA A 53 0.35 -15.58 4.91
CA ALA A 53 -0.63 -14.73 5.58
C ALA A 53 -0.03 -14.03 6.80
N PHE A 54 -0.61 -12.89 7.15
CA PHE A 54 -0.16 -12.04 8.26
C PHE A 54 -1.33 -11.72 9.18
N ASP A 55 -1.06 -11.50 10.47
CA ASP A 55 -2.09 -11.11 11.43
C ASP A 55 -2.59 -9.67 11.19
N TYR A 56 -1.69 -8.81 10.69
CA TYR A 56 -1.91 -7.37 10.55
C TYR A 56 -1.24 -6.85 9.28
N CYS A 57 -1.98 -6.10 8.49
CA CYS A 57 -1.49 -5.47 7.27
C CYS A 57 -1.61 -3.95 7.36
N ALA A 58 -0.52 -3.24 7.15
CA ALA A 58 -0.50 -1.79 7.09
C ALA A 58 0.03 -1.32 5.74
N GLY A 59 -0.78 -0.57 4.98
CA GLY A 59 -0.40 -0.06 3.67
C GLY A 59 -0.57 1.43 3.56
N VAL A 60 0.18 2.07 2.66
CA VAL A 60 0.10 3.51 2.42
C VAL A 60 -0.10 3.77 0.93
N SER A 61 -1.08 4.62 0.55
CA SER A 61 -1.27 4.99 -0.85
C SER A 61 -1.45 3.74 -1.74
N ALA A 62 -0.74 3.62 -2.84
CA ALA A 62 -0.74 2.44 -3.70
C ALA A 62 -0.43 1.12 -2.95
N GLY A 63 0.34 1.18 -1.85
CA GLY A 63 0.57 0.02 -1.00
C GLY A 63 -0.69 -0.45 -0.26
N ALA A 64 -1.57 0.48 0.15
CA ALA A 64 -2.88 0.13 0.72
C ALA A 64 -3.79 -0.53 -0.33
N ALA A 65 -3.81 0.00 -1.55
CA ALA A 65 -4.57 -0.58 -2.67
C ALA A 65 -4.07 -2.00 -3.02
N ASN A 66 -2.75 -2.21 -3.03
CA ASN A 66 -2.17 -3.54 -3.26
C ASN A 66 -2.60 -4.55 -2.17
N LEU A 67 -2.63 -4.10 -0.90
CA LEU A 67 -3.07 -4.96 0.20
C LEU A 67 -4.54 -5.33 0.12
N VAL A 68 -5.41 -4.46 -0.39
CA VAL A 68 -6.83 -4.78 -0.58
C VAL A 68 -7.00 -5.97 -1.53
N SER A 69 -6.29 -5.97 -2.67
CA SER A 69 -6.31 -7.10 -3.62
C SER A 69 -5.68 -8.36 -3.01
N TYR A 70 -4.57 -8.23 -2.28
CA TYR A 70 -3.91 -9.32 -1.59
C TYR A 70 -4.82 -9.99 -0.55
N LEU A 71 -5.48 -9.20 0.30
CA LEU A 71 -6.38 -9.71 1.34
C LEU A 71 -7.68 -10.30 0.76
N ALA A 72 -8.09 -9.84 -0.42
CA ALA A 72 -9.18 -10.46 -1.18
C ALA A 72 -8.76 -11.76 -1.89
N GLY A 73 -7.48 -12.16 -1.83
CA GLY A 73 -6.97 -13.34 -2.51
C GLY A 73 -6.97 -13.22 -4.04
N GLN A 74 -7.08 -12.00 -4.57
CA GLN A 74 -7.18 -11.73 -6.00
C GLN A 74 -5.79 -11.63 -6.63
N ARG A 75 -5.16 -12.78 -6.84
CA ARG A 75 -3.89 -12.88 -7.54
C ARG A 75 -3.97 -12.21 -8.92
N ASP A 76 -2.88 -11.60 -9.33
CA ASP A 76 -2.72 -10.92 -10.63
C ASP A 76 -3.55 -9.62 -10.79
N ARG A 77 -4.48 -9.33 -9.86
CA ARG A 77 -5.28 -8.11 -9.94
C ARG A 77 -4.39 -6.86 -9.91
N ASN A 78 -3.44 -6.79 -8.97
CA ASN A 78 -2.50 -5.68 -8.90
C ASN A 78 -1.64 -5.56 -10.16
N ARG A 79 -1.16 -6.68 -10.76
CA ARG A 79 -0.41 -6.65 -12.01
C ARG A 79 -1.23 -6.01 -13.14
N ARG A 80 -2.52 -6.36 -13.28
CA ARG A 80 -3.40 -5.75 -14.30
C ARG A 80 -3.46 -4.24 -14.16
N TYR A 81 -3.57 -3.71 -12.93
CA TYR A 81 -3.58 -2.27 -12.67
C TYR A 81 -2.30 -1.59 -13.12
N TYR A 82 -1.13 -2.15 -12.85
CA TYR A 82 0.15 -1.56 -13.21
C TYR A 82 0.55 -1.79 -14.67
N CYS A 83 0.24 -2.94 -15.24
CA CYS A 83 0.79 -3.37 -16.53
C CYS A 83 -0.22 -3.29 -17.68
N ILE A 84 -1.52 -3.33 -17.40
CA ILE A 84 -2.57 -3.32 -18.41
C ILE A 84 -3.34 -2.00 -18.39
N TYR A 85 -4.04 -1.71 -17.29
CA TYR A 85 -4.97 -0.57 -17.20
C TYR A 85 -4.26 0.79 -17.17
N VAL A 86 -2.99 0.84 -16.83
CA VAL A 86 -2.19 2.07 -16.87
C VAL A 86 -2.11 2.71 -18.26
N LYS A 87 -2.40 1.94 -19.33
CA LYS A 87 -2.50 2.45 -20.71
C LYS A 87 -3.71 3.37 -20.91
N ASP A 88 -4.79 3.17 -20.15
CA ASP A 88 -5.98 3.99 -20.24
C ASP A 88 -5.69 5.42 -19.77
N PRO A 89 -5.98 6.45 -20.59
CA PRO A 89 -5.77 7.83 -20.20
C PRO A 89 -6.62 8.27 -19.01
N ARG A 90 -7.72 7.54 -18.68
CA ARG A 90 -8.53 7.78 -17.49
C ARG A 90 -7.79 7.39 -16.20
N TYR A 91 -6.84 6.46 -16.31
CA TYR A 91 -6.04 6.01 -15.17
C TYR A 91 -5.05 7.10 -14.69
N LEU A 92 -4.28 7.65 -15.63
CA LEU A 92 -3.22 8.62 -15.32
C LEU A 92 -2.92 9.46 -16.57
N SER A 93 -3.28 10.76 -16.56
CA SER A 93 -2.99 11.64 -17.69
C SER A 93 -3.04 13.12 -17.31
N THR A 94 -2.35 13.95 -18.10
CA THR A 94 -2.47 15.42 -18.05
C THR A 94 -3.90 15.87 -18.42
N ARG A 95 -4.60 15.13 -19.27
CA ARG A 95 -6.00 15.39 -19.61
C ARG A 95 -6.90 15.26 -18.37
N ASN A 96 -6.67 14.25 -17.52
CA ASN A 96 -7.37 14.15 -16.23
C ASN A 96 -7.13 15.38 -15.39
N PHE A 97 -5.86 15.80 -15.27
CA PHE A 97 -5.51 16.97 -14.48
C PHE A 97 -6.23 18.23 -14.93
N ILE A 98 -6.28 18.47 -16.25
CA ILE A 98 -7.00 19.62 -16.82
C ILE A 98 -8.50 19.56 -16.54
N LYS A 99 -9.11 18.37 -16.69
CA LYS A 99 -10.56 18.18 -16.54
C LYS A 99 -11.04 18.14 -15.09
N THR A 100 -10.29 17.49 -14.20
CA THR A 100 -10.73 17.16 -12.85
C THR A 100 -9.86 17.77 -11.74
N GLY A 101 -8.69 18.32 -12.09
CA GLY A 101 -7.68 18.76 -11.12
C GLY A 101 -6.91 17.59 -10.48
N SER A 102 -7.03 16.38 -11.03
CA SER A 102 -6.34 15.19 -10.54
C SER A 102 -5.62 14.48 -11.68
N LEU A 103 -4.31 14.27 -11.54
CA LEU A 103 -3.49 13.57 -12.52
C LEU A 103 -3.84 12.07 -12.56
N PHE A 104 -3.99 11.46 -11.38
CA PHE A 104 -4.51 10.11 -11.22
C PHE A 104 -6.04 10.14 -11.20
N GLY A 105 -6.68 9.29 -11.99
CA GLY A 105 -8.13 9.14 -12.01
C GLY A 105 -8.60 8.24 -10.87
N LEU A 106 -8.51 8.72 -9.62
CA LEU A 106 -8.81 7.90 -8.45
C LEU A 106 -10.23 7.34 -8.46
N GLN A 107 -11.21 8.13 -8.94
CA GLN A 107 -12.59 7.66 -9.14
C GLN A 107 -12.65 6.52 -10.16
N TYR A 108 -11.95 6.66 -11.29
CA TYR A 108 -11.88 5.61 -12.30
C TYR A 108 -11.21 4.35 -11.74
N ILE A 109 -10.05 4.50 -11.08
CA ILE A 109 -9.24 3.37 -10.58
C ILE A 109 -9.96 2.61 -9.46
N TYR A 110 -10.41 3.33 -8.43
CA TYR A 110 -10.93 2.72 -7.18
C TYR A 110 -12.46 2.80 -7.05
N GLY A 111 -13.13 3.45 -7.98
CA GLY A 111 -14.59 3.46 -8.14
C GLY A 111 -14.98 2.62 -9.35
N ASP A 112 -14.96 3.22 -10.52
CA ASP A 112 -15.58 2.64 -11.72
C ASP A 112 -15.05 1.25 -12.09
N MET A 113 -13.74 1.02 -12.01
CA MET A 113 -13.13 -0.29 -12.31
C MET A 113 -13.30 -1.30 -11.17
N THR A 114 -13.27 -0.82 -9.91
CA THR A 114 -13.22 -1.66 -8.71
C THR A 114 -14.61 -2.05 -8.20
N ASN A 115 -15.65 -1.27 -8.53
CA ASN A 115 -17.03 -1.55 -8.13
C ASN A 115 -17.59 -2.79 -8.84
N GLU A 116 -18.61 -3.39 -8.27
CA GLU A 116 -19.38 -4.46 -8.91
C GLU A 116 -19.87 -4.00 -10.30
N GLY A 117 -19.65 -4.85 -11.30
CA GLY A 117 -19.92 -4.51 -12.70
C GLY A 117 -18.83 -3.67 -13.37
N GLY A 118 -17.80 -3.27 -12.66
CA GLY A 118 -16.61 -2.64 -13.24
C GLY A 118 -15.73 -3.62 -14.02
N GLU A 119 -14.66 -3.10 -14.62
CA GLU A 119 -13.74 -3.89 -15.44
C GLU A 119 -12.92 -4.91 -14.63
N ASP A 120 -12.62 -4.61 -13.37
CA ASP A 120 -11.84 -5.48 -12.47
C ASP A 120 -12.36 -5.35 -11.02
N PRO A 121 -13.55 -5.91 -10.74
CA PRO A 121 -14.22 -5.72 -9.47
C PRO A 121 -13.44 -6.34 -8.31
N LEU A 122 -13.50 -5.68 -7.15
CA LEU A 122 -12.96 -6.21 -5.91
C LEU A 122 -13.88 -7.29 -5.34
N ASP A 123 -13.33 -8.44 -5.02
CA ASP A 123 -14.02 -9.43 -4.20
C ASP A 123 -14.13 -8.91 -2.75
N PHE A 124 -15.16 -8.10 -2.52
CA PHE A 124 -15.38 -7.46 -1.24
C PHE A 124 -15.69 -8.47 -0.12
N ASP A 125 -16.39 -9.56 -0.44
CA ASP A 125 -16.72 -10.58 0.55
C ASP A 125 -15.46 -11.32 0.99
N ALA A 126 -14.60 -11.72 0.07
CA ALA A 126 -13.31 -12.33 0.39
C ALA A 126 -12.42 -11.37 1.22
N LEU A 127 -12.38 -10.06 0.87
CA LEU A 127 -11.66 -9.07 1.67
C LEU A 127 -12.19 -9.01 3.11
N MET A 128 -13.51 -8.97 3.29
CA MET A 128 -14.11 -8.85 4.61
C MET A 128 -14.00 -10.14 5.42
N ALA A 129 -14.07 -11.30 4.78
CA ALA A 129 -13.90 -12.61 5.40
C ALA A 129 -12.45 -12.90 5.83
N ASN A 130 -11.49 -12.24 5.22
CA ASN A 130 -10.08 -12.41 5.58
C ASN A 130 -9.85 -12.00 7.04
N PRO A 131 -9.22 -12.85 7.90
CA PRO A 131 -9.05 -12.55 9.32
C PRO A 131 -8.01 -11.47 9.62
N SER A 132 -7.10 -11.16 8.69
CA SER A 132 -6.07 -10.15 8.89
C SER A 132 -6.67 -8.78 9.16
N GLU A 133 -6.11 -8.05 10.11
CA GLU A 133 -6.40 -6.63 10.26
C GLU A 133 -5.81 -5.85 9.07
N LEU A 134 -6.57 -4.89 8.53
CA LEU A 134 -6.08 -3.93 7.54
C LEU A 134 -6.15 -2.53 8.11
N VAL A 135 -5.03 -1.81 8.05
CA VAL A 135 -4.93 -0.40 8.46
C VAL A 135 -4.17 0.40 7.40
N PHE A 136 -4.67 1.57 7.09
CA PHE A 136 -4.01 2.47 6.15
C PHE A 136 -4.27 3.94 6.50
N PRO A 137 -3.26 4.81 6.47
CA PRO A 137 -3.42 6.23 6.74
C PRO A 137 -3.97 6.98 5.53
N ALA A 138 -4.75 8.02 5.81
CA ALA A 138 -4.88 9.19 4.98
C ALA A 138 -4.59 10.43 5.81
N THR A 139 -4.13 11.51 5.19
CA THR A 139 -3.82 12.76 5.88
C THR A 139 -5.05 13.64 5.94
N ASP A 140 -5.59 13.90 7.13
CA ASP A 140 -6.64 14.90 7.32
C ASP A 140 -6.11 16.27 6.87
N ALA A 141 -6.72 16.84 5.83
CA ALA A 141 -6.22 18.01 5.15
C ALA A 141 -6.21 19.27 6.04
N ALA A 142 -7.15 19.36 6.98
CA ALA A 142 -7.26 20.49 7.90
C ALA A 142 -6.20 20.45 9.00
N THR A 143 -5.89 19.26 9.53
CA THR A 143 -4.98 19.09 10.67
C THR A 143 -3.57 18.68 10.29
N GLY A 144 -3.35 18.17 9.07
CA GLY A 144 -2.07 17.58 8.63
C GLY A 144 -1.72 16.27 9.34
N LYS A 145 -2.63 15.70 10.14
CA LYS A 145 -2.39 14.48 10.92
C LYS A 145 -2.93 13.24 10.21
N ALA A 146 -2.33 12.09 10.51
CA ALA A 146 -2.81 10.81 10.00
C ALA A 146 -4.16 10.42 10.62
N ARG A 147 -5.14 10.13 9.79
CA ARG A 147 -6.34 9.35 10.10
C ARG A 147 -6.09 7.93 9.61
N TYR A 148 -6.16 6.95 10.48
CA TYR A 148 -6.04 5.55 10.10
C TYR A 148 -7.42 4.98 9.82
N PHE A 149 -7.60 4.52 8.60
CA PHE A 149 -8.76 3.74 8.16
C PHE A 149 -8.48 2.25 8.29
N THR A 150 -9.52 1.47 8.36
CA THR A 150 -9.51 0.00 8.52
C THR A 150 -10.47 -0.64 7.52
N LYS A 151 -10.55 -1.97 7.48
CA LYS A 151 -11.60 -2.67 6.71
C LYS A 151 -13.02 -2.22 7.07
N ARG A 152 -13.26 -1.83 8.34
CA ARG A 152 -14.59 -1.38 8.81
C ARG A 152 -15.02 -0.04 8.22
N ASP A 153 -14.09 0.74 7.71
CA ASP A 153 -14.36 2.01 7.03
C ASP A 153 -14.69 1.82 5.54
N LEU A 154 -14.48 0.61 4.99
CA LEU A 154 -14.82 0.24 3.62
C LEU A 154 -16.24 -0.30 3.54
N ARG A 155 -16.93 0.02 2.45
CA ARG A 155 -18.24 -0.55 2.10
C ARG A 155 -18.19 -1.00 0.65
N ARG A 156 -19.00 -1.98 0.30
CA ARG A 156 -19.13 -2.45 -1.08
C ARG A 156 -19.45 -1.28 -2.00
N ASN A 157 -18.69 -1.13 -3.08
CA ASN A 157 -18.78 -0.04 -4.05
C ASN A 157 -18.49 1.38 -3.47
N HIS A 158 -17.94 1.47 -2.26
CA HIS A 158 -17.56 2.71 -1.58
C HIS A 158 -16.13 2.60 -1.04
N TYR A 159 -15.16 2.89 -1.90
CA TYR A 159 -13.73 2.76 -1.63
C TYR A 159 -13.04 4.13 -1.47
N GLU A 160 -13.81 5.17 -1.13
CA GLU A 160 -13.30 6.53 -0.87
C GLU A 160 -12.15 6.56 0.14
N PRO A 161 -12.10 5.71 1.20
CA PRO A 161 -10.94 5.67 2.09
C PRO A 161 -9.64 5.26 1.38
N ILE A 162 -9.69 4.33 0.41
CA ILE A 162 -8.52 3.96 -0.41
C ILE A 162 -8.14 5.11 -1.35
N MET A 163 -9.13 5.76 -1.99
CA MET A 163 -8.89 6.96 -2.82
C MET A 163 -8.21 8.05 -1.99
N ALA A 164 -8.67 8.29 -0.75
CA ALA A 164 -8.10 9.27 0.16
C ALA A 164 -6.63 8.97 0.49
N SER A 165 -6.32 7.69 0.78
CA SER A 165 -4.94 7.25 1.01
C SER A 165 -4.03 7.45 -0.21
N CYS A 166 -4.59 7.53 -1.43
CA CYS A 166 -3.87 7.70 -2.70
C CYS A 166 -3.92 9.13 -3.28
N ALA A 167 -4.59 10.09 -2.63
CA ALA A 167 -4.78 11.45 -3.13
C ALA A 167 -3.55 12.32 -2.91
N LEU A 168 -2.52 12.18 -3.76
CA LEU A 168 -1.28 12.95 -3.67
C LEU A 168 -1.54 14.46 -3.77
N PRO A 169 -1.10 15.28 -2.76
CA PRO A 169 -1.26 16.72 -2.81
C PRO A 169 -0.67 17.33 -4.09
N VAL A 170 -1.35 18.35 -4.64
CA VAL A 170 -1.02 19.03 -5.90
C VAL A 170 -1.28 18.16 -7.15
N MET A 171 -1.03 16.87 -7.07
CA MET A 171 -1.29 15.94 -8.20
C MET A 171 -2.72 15.44 -8.24
N CYS A 172 -3.42 15.48 -7.11
CA CYS A 172 -4.84 15.11 -6.98
C CYS A 172 -5.57 16.11 -6.09
N ARG A 173 -6.87 16.25 -6.31
CA ARG A 173 -7.75 16.91 -5.35
C ARG A 173 -7.87 16.05 -4.09
N PRO A 174 -8.07 16.67 -2.91
CA PRO A 174 -8.37 15.89 -1.71
C PRO A 174 -9.71 15.16 -1.87
N VAL A 175 -9.80 13.98 -1.26
CA VAL A 175 -11.03 13.19 -1.23
C VAL A 175 -11.84 13.62 -0.02
N GLU A 176 -13.13 13.85 -0.23
CA GLU A 176 -14.07 14.18 0.85
C GLU A 176 -14.71 12.91 1.41
N ILE A 177 -14.67 12.75 2.73
CA ILE A 177 -15.34 11.67 3.47
C ILE A 177 -16.02 12.29 4.70
N ASN A 178 -17.33 12.19 4.77
CA ASN A 178 -18.13 12.72 5.89
C ASN A 178 -17.83 14.20 6.24
N GLY A 179 -17.77 15.06 5.21
CA GLY A 179 -17.50 16.48 5.35
C GLY A 179 -16.05 16.86 5.67
N ARG A 180 -15.13 15.90 5.68
CA ARG A 180 -13.69 16.12 5.87
C ARG A 180 -12.92 15.82 4.60
N TYR A 181 -11.87 16.58 4.36
CA TYR A 181 -10.99 16.40 3.21
C TYR A 181 -9.71 15.66 3.61
N TYR A 182 -9.31 14.71 2.76
CA TYR A 182 -8.13 13.88 2.99
C TYR A 182 -7.19 13.90 1.79
N PHE A 183 -5.91 13.90 2.09
CA PHE A 183 -4.82 13.67 1.15
C PHE A 183 -4.13 12.33 1.43
N ASP A 184 -3.20 11.95 0.54
CA ASP A 184 -2.37 10.74 0.60
C ASP A 184 -1.78 10.53 2.00
N GLY A 185 -1.88 9.30 2.49
CA GLY A 185 -1.39 8.91 3.81
C GLY A 185 0.11 9.10 3.97
N GLY A 186 0.86 9.00 2.88
CA GLY A 186 2.30 9.21 2.88
C GLY A 186 2.74 10.65 3.18
N VAL A 187 1.82 11.60 3.30
CA VAL A 187 2.13 12.96 3.77
C VAL A 187 2.36 12.97 5.29
N SER A 188 1.47 12.33 6.05
CA SER A 188 1.50 12.35 7.52
C SER A 188 2.11 11.10 8.15
N ASP A 189 2.02 9.93 7.47
CA ASP A 189 2.67 8.69 7.92
C ASP A 189 3.01 7.77 6.73
N SER A 190 4.20 7.97 6.16
CA SER A 190 4.67 7.21 4.99
C SER A 190 5.02 5.75 5.30
N LEU A 191 5.30 5.42 6.56
CA LEU A 191 5.65 4.09 7.06
C LEU A 191 5.02 3.92 8.45
N PRO A 192 3.78 3.39 8.56
CA PRO A 192 2.99 3.36 9.79
C PRO A 192 3.50 2.36 10.84
N LEU A 193 4.82 2.25 10.98
CA LEU A 193 5.49 1.37 11.93
C LEU A 193 5.06 1.63 13.38
N LYS A 194 4.95 2.93 13.76
CA LYS A 194 4.54 3.30 15.12
C LYS A 194 3.12 2.80 15.43
N LYS A 195 2.22 2.87 14.45
CA LYS A 195 0.85 2.37 14.56
C LYS A 195 0.86 0.85 14.71
N MET A 196 1.59 0.13 13.85
CA MET A 196 1.70 -1.34 13.92
C MET A 196 2.21 -1.82 15.28
N VAL A 197 3.29 -1.21 15.80
CA VAL A 197 3.84 -1.56 17.12
C VAL A 197 2.85 -1.24 18.24
N LYS A 198 2.14 -0.11 18.16
CA LYS A 198 1.08 0.25 19.13
C LYS A 198 -0.07 -0.76 19.12
N ASP A 199 -0.39 -1.31 17.96
CA ASP A 199 -1.47 -2.30 17.78
C ASP A 199 -0.98 -3.73 18.07
N GLY A 200 0.24 -3.89 18.61
CA GLY A 200 0.76 -5.14 19.14
C GLY A 200 1.64 -5.96 18.18
N CYS A 201 1.99 -5.44 16.98
CA CYS A 201 2.94 -6.16 16.12
C CYS A 201 4.32 -6.22 16.77
N THR A 202 4.83 -7.44 16.96
CA THR A 202 6.16 -7.72 17.53
C THR A 202 7.21 -7.94 16.45
N LYS A 203 6.78 -8.50 15.32
CA LYS A 203 7.59 -8.71 14.11
C LYS A 203 6.93 -8.07 12.89
N ILE A 204 7.75 -7.69 11.90
CA ILE A 204 7.30 -6.97 10.72
C ILE A 204 8.00 -7.49 9.48
N VAL A 205 7.21 -7.79 8.44
CA VAL A 205 7.70 -7.90 7.07
C VAL A 205 7.40 -6.58 6.38
N ALA A 206 8.39 -5.94 5.75
CA ALA A 206 8.19 -4.65 5.10
C ALA A 206 8.55 -4.71 3.61
N LEU A 207 7.62 -4.26 2.76
CA LEU A 207 7.80 -4.14 1.32
C LEU A 207 8.00 -2.67 0.96
N PHE A 208 9.16 -2.34 0.43
CA PHE A 208 9.51 -0.99 0.02
C PHE A 208 9.30 -0.76 -1.48
N SER A 209 8.95 0.46 -1.83
CA SER A 209 8.85 0.95 -3.20
C SER A 209 10.14 1.65 -3.67
N LYS A 210 11.11 1.76 -2.79
CA LYS A 210 12.40 2.43 -3.00
C LYS A 210 13.53 1.44 -2.70
N PRO A 211 14.70 1.63 -3.34
CA PRO A 211 15.85 0.77 -3.11
C PRO A 211 16.28 0.74 -1.66
N ASP A 212 16.98 -0.31 -1.30
CA ASP A 212 17.60 -0.41 0.01
C ASP A 212 18.53 0.77 0.28
N GLY A 213 18.62 1.18 1.55
CA GLY A 213 19.42 2.34 1.97
C GLY A 213 18.86 3.71 1.55
N PHE A 214 17.67 3.77 0.92
CA PHE A 214 17.07 5.05 0.55
C PHE A 214 16.81 5.93 1.78
N LEU A 215 17.27 7.19 1.71
CA LEU A 215 16.93 8.24 2.65
C LEU A 215 16.09 9.31 1.95
N MET A 216 14.96 9.64 2.55
CA MET A 216 14.08 10.65 2.01
C MET A 216 14.69 12.05 2.24
N LYS A 217 14.82 12.80 1.15
CA LYS A 217 15.21 14.23 1.20
C LYS A 217 14.01 15.11 1.50
N PRO A 218 14.20 16.35 1.97
CA PRO A 218 13.11 17.34 2.06
C PRO A 218 12.30 17.40 0.77
N GLN A 219 10.99 17.56 0.91
CA GLN A 219 10.06 17.56 -0.23
C GLN A 219 10.45 18.65 -1.24
N GLY A 220 10.70 18.26 -2.48
CA GLY A 220 10.97 19.18 -3.58
C GLY A 220 9.77 20.07 -3.91
N HIS A 221 10.03 21.14 -4.69
CA HIS A 221 8.99 22.07 -5.19
C HIS A 221 8.17 22.75 -4.08
N ARG A 222 8.80 23.08 -2.96
CA ARG A 222 8.15 23.70 -1.78
C ARG A 222 7.30 24.91 -2.16
N ARG A 223 7.77 25.80 -3.03
CA ARG A 223 7.02 26.99 -3.47
C ARG A 223 5.71 26.61 -4.15
N ILE A 224 5.69 25.52 -4.95
CA ILE A 224 4.51 25.09 -5.70
C ILE A 224 3.45 24.55 -4.74
N TYR A 225 3.79 23.57 -3.88
CA TYR A 225 2.77 23.02 -2.98
C TYR A 225 2.36 24.01 -1.90
N THR A 226 3.23 24.92 -1.45
CA THR A 226 2.86 25.99 -0.54
C THR A 226 1.85 26.93 -1.18
N ALA A 227 2.11 27.41 -2.41
CA ALA A 227 1.16 28.27 -3.13
C ALA A 227 -0.20 27.59 -3.36
N ALA A 228 -0.19 26.29 -3.70
CA ALA A 228 -1.42 25.54 -3.97
C ALA A 228 -2.25 25.25 -2.72
N LEU A 229 -1.62 25.04 -1.56
CA LEU A 229 -2.29 24.45 -0.40
C LEU A 229 -2.39 25.39 0.80
N SER A 230 -1.49 26.39 0.98
CA SER A 230 -1.37 27.14 2.22
C SER A 230 -2.64 27.91 2.63
N ARG A 231 -3.41 28.41 1.63
CA ARG A 231 -4.65 29.15 1.90
C ARG A 231 -5.73 28.28 2.53
N ARG A 232 -5.86 27.02 2.06
CA ARG A 232 -6.94 26.11 2.47
C ARG A 232 -6.48 25.04 3.46
N PHE A 233 -5.24 24.59 3.33
CA PHE A 233 -4.68 23.45 4.05
C PHE A 233 -3.26 23.72 4.59
N PRO A 234 -3.05 24.76 5.42
CA PRO A 234 -1.70 25.13 5.88
C PRO A 234 -1.01 24.00 6.68
N ASN A 235 -1.77 23.23 7.46
CA ASN A 235 -1.22 22.12 8.23
C ASN A 235 -0.78 20.93 7.34
N THR A 236 -1.38 20.76 6.16
CA THR A 236 -0.88 19.80 5.15
C THR A 236 0.47 20.26 4.58
N VAL A 237 0.67 21.55 4.37
CA VAL A 237 1.98 22.12 3.97
C VAL A 237 3.04 21.82 5.03
N GLU A 238 2.71 22.00 6.30
CA GLU A 238 3.62 21.71 7.40
C GLU A 238 3.97 20.22 7.49
N ALA A 239 2.97 19.34 7.33
CA ALA A 239 3.19 17.89 7.27
C ALA A 239 4.14 17.51 6.11
N LEU A 240 3.97 18.11 4.92
CA LEU A 240 4.86 17.92 3.77
C LEU A 240 6.30 18.37 4.06
N ASN A 241 6.48 19.49 4.78
CA ASN A 241 7.79 20.00 5.16
C ASN A 241 8.57 19.00 6.04
N HIS A 242 7.89 18.28 6.94
CA HIS A 242 8.49 17.35 7.91
C HIS A 242 8.37 15.87 7.52
N ARG A 243 7.76 15.56 6.37
CA ARG A 243 7.55 14.20 5.89
C ARG A 243 8.84 13.37 5.87
N HIS A 244 9.93 13.95 5.37
CA HIS A 244 11.21 13.27 5.24
C HIS A 244 11.81 12.86 6.59
N GLU A 245 11.65 13.68 7.61
CA GLU A 245 12.14 13.36 8.96
C GLU A 245 11.40 12.17 9.56
N GLN A 246 10.08 12.14 9.41
CA GLN A 246 9.26 11.06 9.91
C GLN A 246 9.58 9.75 9.19
N TYR A 247 9.69 9.79 7.86
CA TYR A 247 10.10 8.65 7.05
C TYR A 247 11.45 8.08 7.52
N ASN A 248 12.47 8.93 7.62
CA ASN A 248 13.82 8.50 7.99
C ASN A 248 13.88 7.96 9.44
N ARG A 249 13.08 8.51 10.36
CA ARG A 249 12.94 7.94 11.73
C ARG A 249 12.34 6.53 11.69
N SER A 250 11.30 6.31 10.90
CA SER A 250 10.69 4.99 10.74
C SER A 250 11.66 3.99 10.10
N MET A 251 12.38 4.40 9.05
CA MET A 251 13.43 3.58 8.42
C MET A 251 14.52 3.17 9.40
N LYS A 252 15.04 4.13 10.18
CA LYS A 252 16.05 3.82 11.20
C LYS A 252 15.54 2.78 12.20
N ARG A 253 14.28 2.86 12.59
CA ARG A 253 13.67 1.91 13.51
C ARG A 253 13.49 0.53 12.87
N ILE A 254 13.06 0.44 11.60
CA ILE A 254 12.94 -0.81 10.86
C ILE A 254 14.31 -1.49 10.75
N ARG A 255 15.37 -0.74 10.40
CA ARG A 255 16.75 -1.26 10.35
C ARG A 255 17.23 -1.84 11.69
N ARG A 256 16.90 -1.15 12.76
CA ARG A 256 17.20 -1.69 14.10
C ARG A 256 16.43 -2.99 14.35
N MET A 257 15.16 -3.06 13.98
CA MET A 257 14.37 -4.29 14.12
C MET A 257 14.92 -5.43 13.26
N GLU A 258 15.48 -5.16 12.07
CA GLU A 258 16.18 -6.17 11.26
C GLU A 258 17.41 -6.72 12.00
N GLN A 259 18.24 -5.86 12.56
CA GLN A 259 19.41 -6.27 13.36
C GLN A 259 19.02 -7.11 14.58
N GLU A 260 17.85 -6.86 15.16
CA GLU A 260 17.27 -7.61 16.26
C GLU A 260 16.52 -8.90 15.82
N GLY A 261 16.51 -9.23 14.51
CA GLY A 261 15.78 -10.38 13.97
C GLY A 261 14.25 -10.24 14.04
N ARG A 262 13.73 -9.02 14.19
CA ARG A 262 12.30 -8.70 14.32
C ARG A 262 11.71 -8.03 13.08
N ALA A 263 12.49 -7.75 12.06
CA ALA A 263 12.00 -7.30 10.78
C ALA A 263 12.68 -8.06 9.63
N LEU A 264 11.95 -8.27 8.54
CA LEU A 264 12.43 -8.77 7.26
C LEU A 264 11.95 -7.80 6.18
N THR A 265 12.85 -7.34 5.32
CA THR A 265 12.50 -6.32 4.31
C THR A 265 12.73 -6.81 2.89
N PHE A 266 11.86 -6.37 1.99
CA PHE A 266 11.98 -6.54 0.54
C PHE A 266 12.03 -5.16 -0.10
N ALA A 267 13.01 -4.92 -0.95
CA ALA A 267 13.20 -3.64 -1.64
C ALA A 267 13.72 -3.88 -3.06
N PRO A 268 13.30 -3.09 -4.07
CA PRO A 268 13.83 -3.22 -5.41
C PRO A 268 15.33 -2.89 -5.45
N SER A 269 16.09 -3.50 -6.37
CA SER A 269 17.54 -3.27 -6.54
C SER A 269 17.91 -1.81 -6.86
N GLY A 270 16.95 -1.04 -7.41
CA GLY A 270 17.19 0.35 -7.83
C GLY A 270 17.74 0.51 -9.24
N GLU A 271 17.97 -0.57 -9.96
CA GLU A 271 18.40 -0.55 -11.38
C GLU A 271 17.34 0.11 -12.28
N ILE A 272 16.05 -0.19 -12.01
CA ILE A 272 14.94 0.38 -12.75
C ILE A 272 14.56 1.74 -12.15
N ARG A 273 14.97 2.81 -12.82
CA ARG A 273 14.65 4.20 -12.39
C ARG A 273 13.30 4.62 -12.93
N ILE A 274 12.30 4.73 -12.08
CA ILE A 274 10.96 5.18 -12.43
C ILE A 274 10.48 6.34 -11.55
N LYS A 275 9.55 7.13 -12.10
CA LYS A 275 8.82 8.17 -11.37
C LYS A 275 7.52 7.57 -10.80
N THR A 276 6.95 8.25 -9.81
CA THR A 276 5.62 7.90 -9.25
C THR A 276 4.51 7.83 -10.30
N SER A 277 4.68 8.55 -11.43
CA SER A 277 3.73 8.64 -12.55
C SER A 277 4.20 7.98 -13.84
N THR A 278 5.17 7.06 -13.80
CA THR A 278 5.60 6.30 -14.99
C THR A 278 4.45 5.43 -15.49
N ARG A 279 4.24 5.39 -16.83
CA ARG A 279 3.12 4.64 -17.46
C ARG A 279 3.60 3.64 -18.50
N ASP A 280 4.87 3.31 -18.56
CA ASP A 280 5.40 2.32 -19.50
C ASP A 280 5.07 0.90 -19.00
N PRO A 281 4.19 0.15 -19.68
CA PRO A 281 3.76 -1.17 -19.22
C PRO A 281 4.90 -2.19 -19.19
N ALA A 282 5.88 -2.08 -20.08
CA ALA A 282 7.02 -3.00 -20.12
C ALA A 282 7.91 -2.79 -18.89
N VAL A 283 8.15 -1.52 -18.53
CA VAL A 283 8.89 -1.16 -17.30
C VAL A 283 8.11 -1.60 -16.06
N MET A 284 6.78 -1.45 -16.06
CA MET A 284 5.94 -1.89 -14.95
C MET A 284 5.97 -3.42 -14.80
N GLN A 285 5.90 -4.17 -15.92
CA GLN A 285 5.99 -5.62 -15.92
C GLN A 285 7.35 -6.07 -15.38
N GLN A 286 8.44 -5.48 -15.84
CA GLN A 286 9.78 -5.80 -15.35
C GLN A 286 9.91 -5.56 -13.83
N LEU A 287 9.34 -4.46 -13.32
CA LEU A 287 9.37 -4.16 -11.90
C LEU A 287 8.54 -5.16 -11.07
N TYR A 288 7.38 -5.55 -11.60
CA TYR A 288 6.54 -6.60 -11.02
C TYR A 288 7.27 -7.95 -11.00
N ASP A 289 7.88 -8.35 -12.12
CA ASP A 289 8.62 -9.62 -12.24
C ASP A 289 9.82 -9.67 -11.28
N ASN A 290 10.51 -8.55 -11.09
CA ASN A 290 11.55 -8.44 -10.07
C ASN A 290 11.00 -8.70 -8.66
N GLY A 291 9.81 -8.16 -8.34
CA GLY A 291 9.16 -8.43 -7.06
C GLY A 291 8.83 -9.91 -6.86
N VAL A 292 8.30 -10.57 -7.90
CA VAL A 292 8.01 -12.02 -7.88
C VAL A 292 9.30 -12.81 -7.66
N ARG A 293 10.35 -12.50 -8.42
CA ARG A 293 11.66 -13.18 -8.32
C ARG A 293 12.24 -13.04 -6.92
N ASP A 294 12.38 -11.81 -6.43
CA ASP A 294 13.01 -11.51 -5.15
C ASP A 294 12.26 -12.20 -3.98
N ALA A 295 10.91 -12.24 -4.06
CA ALA A 295 10.10 -12.94 -3.08
C ALA A 295 10.31 -14.47 -3.12
N ARG A 296 10.38 -15.07 -4.32
CA ARG A 296 10.61 -16.51 -4.49
C ARG A 296 11.99 -16.92 -4.00
N GLU A 297 13.03 -16.17 -4.35
CA GLU A 297 14.41 -16.44 -3.92
C GLU A 297 14.54 -16.43 -2.39
N ARG A 298 13.78 -15.58 -1.71
CA ARG A 298 13.81 -15.42 -0.25
C ARG A 298 12.64 -16.08 0.48
N MET A 299 11.87 -16.94 -0.19
CA MET A 299 10.66 -17.55 0.40
C MET A 299 10.99 -18.44 1.60
N LYS A 300 12.09 -19.18 1.55
CA LYS A 300 12.53 -19.99 2.70
C LYS A 300 12.85 -19.11 3.91
N GLU A 301 13.61 -18.03 3.71
CA GLU A 301 13.94 -17.05 4.76
C GLU A 301 12.67 -16.45 5.38
N LEU A 302 11.70 -16.08 4.54
CA LEU A 302 10.41 -15.57 4.99
C LEU A 302 9.65 -16.60 5.84
N LYS A 303 9.53 -17.84 5.36
CA LYS A 303 8.84 -18.90 6.11
C LYS A 303 9.51 -19.17 7.47
N ASP A 304 10.85 -19.23 7.49
CA ASP A 304 11.62 -19.38 8.73
C ASP A 304 11.41 -18.19 9.68
N PHE A 305 11.34 -16.97 9.14
CA PHE A 305 11.07 -15.75 9.92
C PHE A 305 9.66 -15.75 10.54
N LEU A 306 8.66 -16.23 9.81
CA LEU A 306 7.27 -16.28 10.29
C LEU A 306 7.03 -17.37 11.36
N GLN A 307 7.89 -18.40 11.42
CA GLN A 307 7.74 -19.52 12.35
C GLN A 307 8.44 -19.29 13.69
N LYS A 308 9.51 -18.52 13.72
CA LYS A 308 10.27 -18.14 14.91
C LYS A 308 9.49 -17.14 15.76
#